data_05fa37fa720fc1981d6def6dd4679a4b
#
_entry.id   05fa37fa720fc1981d6def6dd4679a4b
#
_cell.length_a   1.000
_cell.length_b   1.000
_cell.length_c   1.000
_cell.angle_alpha   90.00
_cell.angle_beta   90.00
_cell.angle_gamma   90.00
#
_symmetry.space_group_name_H-M   'P 1'
#
loop_
_entity.id
_entity.type
_entity.pdbx_description
1 polymer ?
#
loop_
_entity_poly.entity_id
_entity_poly.type
_entity_poly.pdbx_seq_one_letter_code
_entity_poly.pdbx_strand_id
1 'polypeptide(L)'
;MTLLKTYDPHSFESEIYKRWEDKGVFRADNTSEATPFTISMPPPNATGQLHVGHAVMLALEDILIRWHRMKGDEALWLPGTDHAAIATENVVLNQFRNEEGIQDPRETLGREEVLRRIAAYVENSRGTIRNQVKAMGSSCDWSRERYTMDPQLNRCVNESFVRMYEEGLIYRGPRIVNWDPKLKTNVSDDEVERKETRSPFYTFQYGPFQIGTVRPETKFGDKYVVMHPEDERYLDYQPVSYTHLRAHETRGN
;
A
#
# COMPACT_ATOMS: atom_id res chain seq x y z
N MET A 1 -49.89 -11.76 8.02
CA MET A 1 -49.00 -10.61 7.68
C MET A 1 -49.17 -10.33 6.21
N THR A 2 -49.64 -9.16 5.82
CA THR A 2 -49.76 -8.78 4.42
C THR A 2 -48.41 -8.25 3.97
N LEU A 3 -47.79 -8.89 2.95
CA LEU A 3 -46.55 -8.40 2.37
C LEU A 3 -46.80 -7.03 1.72
N LEU A 4 -45.85 -6.10 1.89
CA LEU A 4 -45.88 -4.83 1.21
C LEU A 4 -45.69 -5.03 -0.30
N LYS A 5 -46.34 -4.18 -1.12
CA LYS A 5 -46.21 -4.28 -2.58
C LYS A 5 -44.83 -3.93 -3.10
N THR A 6 -44.10 -3.11 -2.37
CA THR A 6 -42.73 -2.68 -2.67
C THR A 6 -41.80 -3.04 -1.54
N TYR A 7 -40.60 -3.49 -1.89
CA TYR A 7 -39.54 -3.75 -0.92
C TYR A 7 -38.95 -2.41 -0.46
N ASP A 8 -38.92 -2.19 0.85
CA ASP A 8 -38.25 -1.03 1.46
C ASP A 8 -37.08 -1.54 2.32
N PRO A 9 -35.83 -1.45 1.81
CA PRO A 9 -34.65 -1.97 2.51
C PRO A 9 -34.46 -1.31 3.88
N HIS A 10 -34.78 -0.02 4.02
CA HIS A 10 -34.59 0.72 5.25
C HIS A 10 -35.46 0.22 6.41
N SER A 11 -36.56 -0.46 6.11
CA SER A 11 -37.48 -0.97 7.12
C SER A 11 -37.01 -2.24 7.82
N PHE A 12 -36.11 -3.03 7.24
CA PHE A 12 -35.75 -4.33 7.85
C PHE A 12 -34.30 -4.78 7.69
N GLU A 13 -33.52 -4.28 6.72
CA GLU A 13 -32.17 -4.86 6.46
C GLU A 13 -31.24 -4.69 7.66
N SER A 14 -31.23 -3.54 8.30
CA SER A 14 -30.40 -3.30 9.48
C SER A 14 -30.76 -4.20 10.67
N GLU A 15 -32.08 -4.46 10.87
CA GLU A 15 -32.54 -5.37 11.94
C GLU A 15 -32.20 -6.81 11.63
N ILE A 16 -32.33 -7.24 10.37
CA ILE A 16 -31.96 -8.59 9.93
C ILE A 16 -30.46 -8.81 10.13
N TYR A 17 -29.63 -7.85 9.68
CA TYR A 17 -28.18 -7.95 9.83
C TYR A 17 -27.76 -8.03 11.30
N LYS A 18 -28.32 -7.17 12.15
CA LYS A 18 -28.09 -7.21 13.59
C LYS A 18 -28.47 -8.58 14.19
N ARG A 19 -29.58 -9.17 13.77
CA ARG A 19 -30.00 -10.51 14.24
C ARG A 19 -28.99 -11.59 13.85
N TRP A 20 -28.35 -11.49 12.67
CA TRP A 20 -27.27 -12.41 12.27
C TRP A 20 -26.03 -12.24 13.14
N GLU A 21 -25.63 -11.00 13.42
CA GLU A 21 -24.50 -10.72 14.31
C GLU A 21 -24.75 -11.24 15.73
N ASP A 22 -25.92 -10.94 16.30
CA ASP A 22 -26.29 -11.34 17.67
C ASP A 22 -26.31 -12.88 17.82
N LYS A 23 -26.69 -13.59 16.76
CA LYS A 23 -26.66 -15.07 16.72
C LYS A 23 -25.26 -15.63 16.38
N GLY A 24 -24.33 -14.83 16.00
CA GLY A 24 -22.98 -15.26 15.65
C GLY A 24 -22.90 -16.17 14.42
N VAL A 25 -23.87 -16.08 13.47
CA VAL A 25 -23.98 -17.01 12.33
C VAL A 25 -22.82 -16.88 11.32
N PHE A 26 -22.00 -15.85 11.44
CA PHE A 26 -20.84 -15.63 10.59
C PHE A 26 -19.52 -16.03 11.23
N ARG A 27 -19.55 -16.42 12.50
CA ARG A 27 -18.33 -16.84 13.22
C ARG A 27 -17.91 -18.22 12.78
N ALA A 28 -16.61 -18.36 12.52
CA ALA A 28 -16.01 -19.65 12.27
C ALA A 28 -15.55 -20.32 13.58
N ASP A 29 -15.73 -21.63 13.66
CA ASP A 29 -15.32 -22.45 14.82
C ASP A 29 -13.97 -23.10 14.54
N ASN A 30 -12.95 -22.75 15.33
CA ASN A 30 -11.59 -23.31 15.20
C ASN A 30 -11.51 -24.78 15.67
N THR A 31 -12.54 -25.27 16.34
CA THR A 31 -12.60 -26.66 16.83
C THR A 31 -13.38 -27.58 15.90
N SER A 32 -13.99 -27.03 14.86
CA SER A 32 -14.73 -27.76 13.85
C SER A 32 -13.84 -28.75 13.08
N GLU A 33 -14.35 -29.96 12.87
CA GLU A 33 -13.71 -30.99 12.02
C GLU A 33 -14.13 -30.90 10.55
N ALA A 34 -15.02 -29.96 10.22
CA ALA A 34 -15.44 -29.71 8.84
C ALA A 34 -14.30 -29.18 7.98
N THR A 35 -14.41 -29.36 6.67
CA THR A 35 -13.39 -28.85 5.73
C THR A 35 -13.25 -27.33 5.85
N PRO A 36 -12.06 -26.79 6.16
CA PRO A 36 -11.89 -25.36 6.30
C PRO A 36 -11.89 -24.66 4.95
N PHE A 37 -12.56 -23.52 4.87
CA PHE A 37 -12.52 -22.61 3.74
C PHE A 37 -12.35 -21.17 4.23
N THR A 38 -11.31 -20.47 3.83
CA THR A 38 -11.02 -19.13 4.32
C THR A 38 -10.80 -18.15 3.17
N ILE A 39 -11.47 -17.00 3.24
CA ILE A 39 -11.16 -15.82 2.44
C ILE A 39 -10.65 -14.72 3.38
N SER A 40 -9.45 -14.21 3.10
CA SER A 40 -8.96 -12.97 3.67
C SER A 40 -9.37 -11.84 2.75
N MET A 41 -10.28 -10.99 3.20
CA MET A 41 -10.73 -9.83 2.41
C MET A 41 -9.54 -8.95 2.05
N PRO A 42 -9.34 -8.59 0.76
CA PRO A 42 -8.41 -7.52 0.39
C PRO A 42 -8.80 -6.25 1.16
N PRO A 43 -7.96 -5.75 2.07
CA PRO A 43 -8.38 -4.73 3.01
C PRO A 43 -8.55 -3.37 2.31
N PRO A 44 -9.76 -2.78 2.29
CA PRO A 44 -9.94 -1.45 1.73
C PRO A 44 -9.10 -0.40 2.46
N ASN A 45 -8.59 0.57 1.71
CA ASN A 45 -7.85 1.70 2.25
C ASN A 45 -8.76 2.59 3.11
N ALA A 46 -8.31 2.96 4.31
CA ALA A 46 -9.04 3.85 5.23
C ALA A 46 -8.94 5.33 4.78
N THR A 47 -9.11 5.59 3.48
CA THR A 47 -9.04 6.93 2.86
C THR A 47 -10.39 7.55 2.57
N GLY A 48 -11.50 6.85 2.82
CA GLY A 48 -12.85 7.35 2.55
C GLY A 48 -13.89 6.26 2.42
N GLN A 49 -14.83 6.48 1.50
CA GLN A 49 -15.96 5.59 1.25
C GLN A 49 -15.60 4.52 0.21
N LEU A 50 -16.28 3.37 0.29
CA LEU A 50 -16.21 2.34 -0.73
C LEU A 50 -16.91 2.78 -2.02
N HIS A 51 -16.46 2.25 -3.14
CA HIS A 51 -17.05 2.47 -4.46
C HIS A 51 -17.55 1.14 -5.07
N VAL A 52 -18.20 1.20 -6.22
CA VAL A 52 -18.81 0.03 -6.88
C VAL A 52 -17.82 -1.12 -7.12
N GLY A 53 -16.55 -0.85 -7.37
CA GLY A 53 -15.53 -1.89 -7.50
C GLY A 53 -15.36 -2.72 -6.23
N HIS A 54 -15.38 -2.09 -5.05
CA HIS A 54 -15.39 -2.80 -3.77
C HIS A 54 -16.67 -3.63 -3.61
N ALA A 55 -17.82 -3.09 -4.04
CA ALA A 55 -19.08 -3.81 -3.96
C ALA A 55 -19.06 -5.12 -4.78
N VAL A 56 -18.47 -5.10 -5.97
CA VAL A 56 -18.31 -6.30 -6.81
C VAL A 56 -17.41 -7.34 -6.13
N MET A 57 -16.28 -6.90 -5.60
CA MET A 57 -15.36 -7.77 -4.85
C MET A 57 -16.06 -8.42 -3.66
N LEU A 58 -16.72 -7.64 -2.81
CA LEU A 58 -17.46 -8.13 -1.64
C LEU A 58 -18.56 -9.13 -2.03
N ALA A 59 -19.29 -8.84 -3.11
CA ALA A 59 -20.34 -9.75 -3.57
C ALA A 59 -19.79 -11.10 -4.03
N LEU A 60 -18.69 -11.12 -4.77
CA LEU A 60 -18.05 -12.34 -5.24
C LEU A 60 -17.51 -13.19 -4.08
N GLU A 61 -16.84 -12.55 -3.11
CA GLU A 61 -16.33 -13.23 -1.93
C GLU A 61 -17.46 -13.79 -1.06
N ASP A 62 -18.52 -13.02 -0.85
CA ASP A 62 -19.68 -13.46 -0.04
C ASP A 62 -20.43 -14.63 -0.68
N ILE A 63 -20.55 -14.66 -2.01
CA ILE A 63 -21.12 -15.80 -2.73
C ILE A 63 -20.33 -17.09 -2.42
N LEU A 64 -19.00 -17.03 -2.51
CA LEU A 64 -18.15 -18.19 -2.24
C LEU A 64 -18.26 -18.64 -0.78
N ILE A 65 -18.20 -17.71 0.17
CA ILE A 65 -18.32 -18.00 1.60
C ILE A 65 -19.67 -18.65 1.92
N ARG A 66 -20.77 -18.10 1.40
CA ARG A 66 -22.12 -18.64 1.63
C ARG A 66 -22.29 -20.00 0.98
N TRP A 67 -21.72 -20.20 -0.21
CA TRP A 67 -21.76 -21.50 -0.89
C TRP A 67 -21.03 -22.58 -0.07
N HIS A 68 -19.84 -22.28 0.46
CA HIS A 68 -19.10 -23.20 1.32
C HIS A 68 -19.86 -23.52 2.63
N ARG A 69 -20.47 -22.51 3.27
CA ARG A 69 -21.33 -22.75 4.44
C ARG A 69 -22.51 -23.66 4.12
N MET A 70 -23.16 -23.47 2.95
CA MET A 70 -24.27 -24.35 2.55
C MET A 70 -23.82 -25.77 2.24
N LYS A 71 -22.59 -26.01 1.87
CA LYS A 71 -21.99 -27.35 1.71
C LYS A 71 -21.66 -28.01 3.04
N GLY A 72 -21.68 -27.28 4.13
CA GLY A 72 -21.28 -27.77 5.46
C GLY A 72 -19.77 -27.58 5.74
N ASP A 73 -19.04 -26.83 4.92
CA ASP A 73 -17.66 -26.47 5.19
C ASP A 73 -17.59 -25.43 6.32
N GLU A 74 -16.48 -25.42 7.07
CA GLU A 74 -16.21 -24.39 8.06
C GLU A 74 -15.61 -23.16 7.36
N ALA A 75 -16.47 -22.18 7.09
CA ALA A 75 -16.10 -21.04 6.25
C ALA A 75 -15.84 -19.76 7.06
N LEU A 76 -14.63 -19.25 6.97
CA LEU A 76 -14.20 -17.96 7.54
C LEU A 76 -14.06 -16.90 6.47
N TRP A 77 -14.78 -15.80 6.58
CA TRP A 77 -14.49 -14.57 5.85
C TRP A 77 -13.91 -13.54 6.82
N LEU A 78 -12.59 -13.29 6.70
CA LEU A 78 -11.85 -12.40 7.57
C LEU A 78 -11.90 -10.97 7.04
N PRO A 79 -12.64 -10.04 7.70
CA PRO A 79 -12.67 -8.65 7.29
C PRO A 79 -11.44 -7.87 7.78
N GLY A 80 -11.08 -6.82 7.05
CA GLY A 80 -10.00 -5.94 7.45
C GLY A 80 -10.03 -4.59 6.75
N THR A 81 -9.18 -3.66 7.21
CA THR A 81 -8.95 -2.35 6.60
C THR A 81 -7.47 -2.04 6.56
N ASP A 82 -7.04 -1.34 5.51
CA ASP A 82 -5.65 -0.88 5.37
C ASP A 82 -5.52 0.58 5.82
N HIS A 83 -4.42 0.90 6.50
CA HIS A 83 -4.10 2.26 6.93
C HIS A 83 -3.69 3.17 5.75
N ALA A 84 -3.28 2.59 4.62
CA ALA A 84 -2.91 3.27 3.37
C ALA A 84 -1.89 4.41 3.54
N ALA A 85 -1.16 4.43 4.64
CA ALA A 85 -0.02 5.30 4.98
C ALA A 85 -0.05 6.69 4.30
N ILE A 86 0.76 6.87 3.25
CA ILE A 86 0.94 8.14 2.53
C ILE A 86 -0.38 8.69 1.97
N ALA A 87 -1.25 7.83 1.42
CA ALA A 87 -2.52 8.26 0.85
C ALA A 87 -3.44 8.86 1.91
N THR A 88 -3.57 8.20 3.06
CA THR A 88 -4.37 8.69 4.19
C THR A 88 -3.80 9.97 4.78
N GLU A 89 -2.48 10.02 4.99
CA GLU A 89 -1.81 11.23 5.47
C GLU A 89 -2.05 12.41 4.52
N ASN A 90 -1.92 12.20 3.21
CA ASN A 90 -2.14 13.25 2.22
C ASN A 90 -3.58 13.79 2.23
N VAL A 91 -4.58 12.93 2.42
CA VAL A 91 -5.98 13.37 2.58
C VAL A 91 -6.10 14.30 3.78
N VAL A 92 -5.57 13.92 4.94
CA VAL A 92 -5.64 14.72 6.16
C VAL A 92 -4.84 16.03 6.04
N LEU A 93 -3.65 15.99 5.44
CA LEU A 93 -2.86 17.20 5.20
C LEU A 93 -3.57 18.17 4.25
N ASN A 94 -4.30 17.67 3.25
CA ASN A 94 -5.11 18.50 2.37
C ASN A 94 -6.34 19.11 3.09
N GLN A 95 -6.94 18.39 4.03
CA GLN A 95 -8.00 18.97 4.88
C GLN A 95 -7.47 20.15 5.68
N PHE A 96 -6.31 20.05 6.33
CA PHE A 96 -5.68 21.18 7.03
C PHE A 96 -5.48 22.38 6.13
N ARG A 97 -5.00 22.16 4.89
CA ARG A 97 -4.75 23.24 3.92
C ARG A 97 -6.02 23.92 3.46
N ASN A 98 -7.05 23.13 3.15
CA ASN A 98 -8.27 23.63 2.53
C ASN A 98 -9.28 24.16 3.53
N GLU A 99 -9.37 23.56 4.73
CA GLU A 99 -10.39 23.89 5.72
C GLU A 99 -9.85 24.81 6.83
N GLU A 100 -8.59 24.63 7.23
CA GLU A 100 -7.98 25.41 8.31
C GLU A 100 -6.94 26.44 7.80
N GLY A 101 -6.60 26.43 6.51
CA GLY A 101 -5.63 27.35 5.91
C GLY A 101 -4.17 27.10 6.29
N ILE A 102 -3.87 25.96 6.93
CA ILE A 102 -2.53 25.59 7.40
C ILE A 102 -1.73 24.99 6.24
N GLN A 103 -0.78 25.73 5.70
CA GLN A 103 -0.02 25.34 4.51
C GLN A 103 0.99 24.22 4.79
N ASP A 104 1.70 24.27 5.90
CA ASP A 104 2.58 23.19 6.37
C ASP A 104 2.15 22.69 7.75
N PRO A 105 1.20 21.72 7.79
CA PRO A 105 0.70 21.20 9.06
C PRO A 105 1.76 20.52 9.92
N ARG A 106 2.77 19.88 9.29
CA ARG A 106 3.82 19.18 10.03
C ARG A 106 4.70 20.14 10.82
N GLU A 107 5.04 21.29 10.23
CA GLU A 107 5.83 22.33 10.89
C GLU A 107 4.99 23.16 11.88
N THR A 108 3.75 23.47 11.52
CA THR A 108 2.87 24.35 12.32
C THR A 108 2.31 23.65 13.56
N LEU A 109 1.83 22.42 13.41
CA LEU A 109 1.15 21.66 14.47
C LEU A 109 2.06 20.67 15.20
N GLY A 110 3.18 20.32 14.57
CA GLY A 110 4.07 19.29 15.07
C GLY A 110 3.56 17.86 14.80
N ARG A 111 4.46 16.89 14.97
CA ARG A 111 4.22 15.48 14.65
C ARG A 111 3.04 14.87 15.43
N GLU A 112 2.97 15.14 16.72
CA GLU A 112 1.98 14.49 17.61
C GLU A 112 0.55 14.87 17.25
N GLU A 113 0.30 16.14 17.00
CA GLU A 113 -1.06 16.62 16.63
C GLU A 113 -1.47 16.11 15.26
N VAL A 114 -0.56 16.11 14.29
CA VAL A 114 -0.83 15.54 12.95
C VAL A 114 -1.17 14.06 13.05
N LEU A 115 -0.41 13.27 13.80
CA LEU A 115 -0.68 11.84 14.00
C LEU A 115 -2.01 11.61 14.72
N ARG A 116 -2.34 12.43 15.73
CA ARG A 116 -3.63 12.35 16.43
C ARG A 116 -4.82 12.57 15.48
N ARG A 117 -4.71 13.57 14.59
CA ARG A 117 -5.75 13.85 13.59
C ARG A 117 -5.87 12.76 12.54
N ILE A 118 -4.74 12.23 12.07
CA ILE A 118 -4.72 11.08 11.15
C ILE A 118 -5.42 9.89 11.80
N ALA A 119 -5.10 9.57 13.06
CA ALA A 119 -5.72 8.46 13.78
C ALA A 119 -7.25 8.63 13.90
N ALA A 120 -7.72 9.85 14.22
CA ALA A 120 -9.14 10.14 14.29
C ALA A 120 -9.84 10.01 12.94
N TYR A 121 -9.22 10.48 11.87
CA TYR A 121 -9.72 10.33 10.51
C TYR A 121 -9.83 8.87 10.10
N VAL A 122 -8.78 8.08 10.35
CA VAL A 122 -8.74 6.64 10.06
C VAL A 122 -9.86 5.91 10.78
N GLU A 123 -10.06 6.16 12.08
CA GLU A 123 -11.12 5.48 12.84
C GLU A 123 -12.51 5.79 12.30
N ASN A 124 -12.76 7.03 11.92
CA ASN A 124 -14.01 7.43 11.27
C ASN A 124 -14.20 6.73 9.90
N SER A 125 -13.15 6.69 9.08
CA SER A 125 -13.17 6.02 7.77
C SER A 125 -13.41 4.53 7.91
N ARG A 126 -12.74 3.86 8.86
CA ARG A 126 -12.96 2.44 9.19
C ARG A 126 -14.41 2.18 9.62
N GLY A 127 -14.97 3.05 10.46
CA GLY A 127 -16.38 2.98 10.86
C GLY A 127 -17.32 3.06 9.66
N THR A 128 -17.05 3.99 8.74
CA THR A 128 -17.82 4.16 7.51
C THR A 128 -17.73 2.91 6.62
N ILE A 129 -16.53 2.40 6.37
CA ILE A 129 -16.28 1.19 5.58
C ILE A 129 -17.02 -0.01 6.18
N ARG A 130 -16.88 -0.22 7.50
CA ARG A 130 -17.59 -1.30 8.21
C ARG A 130 -19.09 -1.23 8.01
N ASN A 131 -19.68 -0.04 8.14
CA ASN A 131 -21.10 0.16 7.95
C ASN A 131 -21.54 -0.10 6.49
N GLN A 132 -20.73 0.29 5.51
CA GLN A 132 -21.01 0.03 4.10
C GLN A 132 -20.94 -1.48 3.77
N VAL A 133 -19.95 -2.19 4.30
CA VAL A 133 -19.82 -3.64 4.15
C VAL A 133 -21.00 -4.37 4.79
N LYS A 134 -21.45 -3.94 5.97
CA LYS A 134 -22.66 -4.47 6.64
C LYS A 134 -23.93 -4.16 5.85
N ALA A 135 -24.05 -2.96 5.31
CA ALA A 135 -25.21 -2.58 4.50
C ALA A 135 -25.34 -3.41 3.20
N MET A 136 -24.23 -3.95 2.69
CA MET A 136 -24.25 -4.92 1.59
C MET A 136 -24.71 -6.33 2.03
N GLY A 137 -24.91 -6.58 3.32
CA GLY A 137 -25.26 -7.88 3.84
C GLY A 137 -24.10 -8.87 3.92
N SER A 138 -22.85 -8.39 3.82
CA SER A 138 -21.65 -9.23 3.79
C SER A 138 -21.49 -10.07 5.04
N SER A 139 -21.27 -11.38 4.87
CA SER A 139 -21.26 -12.36 5.96
C SER A 139 -19.90 -12.56 6.60
N CYS A 140 -19.22 -11.45 6.96
CA CYS A 140 -17.91 -11.45 7.58
C CYS A 140 -17.93 -11.87 9.05
N ASP A 141 -16.87 -12.49 9.52
CA ASP A 141 -16.64 -12.71 10.96
C ASP A 141 -16.02 -11.45 11.61
N TRP A 142 -16.89 -10.53 12.03
CA TRP A 142 -16.48 -9.26 12.66
C TRP A 142 -15.73 -9.43 13.99
N SER A 143 -15.85 -10.57 14.65
CA SER A 143 -15.08 -10.84 15.86
C SER A 143 -13.58 -10.97 15.61
N ARG A 144 -13.21 -11.17 14.35
CA ARG A 144 -11.81 -11.31 13.89
C ARG A 144 -11.35 -10.18 12.99
N GLU A 145 -12.11 -9.07 12.91
CA GLU A 145 -11.71 -7.91 12.13
C GLU A 145 -10.26 -7.49 12.40
N ARG A 146 -9.51 -7.18 11.34
CA ARG A 146 -8.13 -6.73 11.41
C ARG A 146 -7.94 -5.33 10.82
N TYR A 147 -6.94 -4.67 11.31
CA TYR A 147 -6.45 -3.40 10.80
C TYR A 147 -4.94 -3.49 10.66
N THR A 148 -4.38 -3.08 9.53
CA THR A 148 -2.96 -3.27 9.21
C THR A 148 -1.98 -2.64 10.22
N MET A 149 -2.43 -1.68 11.04
CA MET A 149 -1.66 -1.10 12.15
C MET A 149 -2.15 -1.52 13.54
N ASP A 150 -2.97 -2.58 13.65
CA ASP A 150 -3.32 -3.08 14.98
C ASP A 150 -2.08 -3.63 15.71
N PRO A 151 -2.06 -3.61 17.06
CA PRO A 151 -0.88 -4.03 17.83
C PRO A 151 -0.41 -5.44 17.50
N GLN A 152 -1.32 -6.34 17.16
CA GLN A 152 -0.99 -7.74 16.85
C GLN A 152 -0.32 -7.86 15.49
N LEU A 153 -0.84 -7.19 14.44
CA LEU A 153 -0.22 -7.17 13.12
C LEU A 153 1.10 -6.40 13.14
N ASN A 154 1.20 -5.31 13.89
CA ASN A 154 2.46 -4.60 14.09
C ASN A 154 3.55 -5.52 14.66
N ARG A 155 3.21 -6.33 15.68
CA ARG A 155 4.11 -7.34 16.21
C ARG A 155 4.52 -8.38 15.16
N CYS A 156 3.57 -8.87 14.35
CA CYS A 156 3.86 -9.84 13.29
C CYS A 156 4.82 -9.27 12.24
N VAL A 157 4.63 -8.00 11.82
CA VAL A 157 5.51 -7.32 10.87
C VAL A 157 6.93 -7.20 11.42
N ASN A 158 7.06 -6.77 12.67
CA ASN A 158 8.38 -6.64 13.31
C ASN A 158 9.08 -7.99 13.43
N GLU A 159 8.37 -9.03 13.84
CA GLU A 159 8.92 -10.39 13.94
C GLU A 159 9.37 -10.92 12.58
N SER A 160 8.53 -10.74 11.54
CA SER A 160 8.88 -11.16 10.17
C SER A 160 10.10 -10.42 9.64
N PHE A 161 10.21 -9.12 9.93
CA PHE A 161 11.36 -8.31 9.53
C PHE A 161 12.66 -8.81 10.19
N VAL A 162 12.62 -9.08 11.50
CA VAL A 162 13.78 -9.58 12.24
C VAL A 162 14.22 -10.94 11.69
N ARG A 163 13.31 -11.88 11.47
CA ARG A 163 13.63 -13.20 10.90
C ARG A 163 14.26 -13.09 9.52
N MET A 164 13.69 -12.29 8.63
CA MET A 164 14.26 -12.09 7.30
C MET A 164 15.66 -11.47 7.36
N TYR A 165 15.94 -10.60 8.32
CA TYR A 165 17.26 -10.04 8.51
C TYR A 165 18.25 -11.10 9.04
N GLU A 166 17.86 -11.91 10.01
CA GLU A 166 18.68 -12.99 10.58
C GLU A 166 18.99 -14.08 9.55
N GLU A 167 18.04 -14.38 8.66
CA GLU A 167 18.20 -15.32 7.55
C GLU A 167 19.00 -14.73 6.36
N GLY A 168 19.37 -13.44 6.42
CA GLY A 168 20.12 -12.76 5.36
C GLY A 168 19.32 -12.45 4.10
N LEU A 169 17.98 -12.58 4.15
CA LEU A 169 17.09 -12.27 3.04
C LEU A 169 16.95 -10.77 2.78
N ILE A 170 17.12 -9.96 3.83
CA ILE A 170 17.15 -8.52 3.74
C ILE A 170 18.42 -7.96 4.35
N TYR A 171 18.88 -6.85 3.81
CA TYR A 171 20.06 -6.14 4.31
C TYR A 171 19.92 -4.63 4.09
N ARG A 172 20.66 -3.84 4.86
CA ARG A 172 20.76 -2.39 4.67
C ARG A 172 21.87 -2.05 3.69
N GLY A 173 21.52 -1.33 2.63
CA GLY A 173 22.51 -0.89 1.62
C GLY A 173 22.03 0.33 0.85
N PRO A 174 22.95 1.06 0.16
CA PRO A 174 22.59 2.14 -0.75
C PRO A 174 21.74 1.61 -1.92
N ARG A 175 20.67 2.33 -2.25
CA ARG A 175 19.82 2.06 -3.40
C ARG A 175 19.39 3.37 -4.03
N ILE A 176 19.21 3.37 -5.36
CA ILE A 176 18.55 4.46 -6.07
C ILE A 176 17.06 4.31 -5.84
N VAL A 177 16.40 5.42 -5.47
CA VAL A 177 14.96 5.46 -5.17
C VAL A 177 14.33 6.63 -5.90
N ASN A 178 13.03 6.54 -6.20
CA ASN A 178 12.25 7.68 -6.64
C ASN A 178 11.90 8.52 -5.42
N TRP A 179 12.31 9.77 -5.43
CA TRP A 179 12.09 10.72 -4.32
C TRP A 179 11.19 11.86 -4.76
N ASP A 180 10.07 12.05 -4.06
CA ASP A 180 9.21 13.22 -4.25
C ASP A 180 9.61 14.34 -3.28
N PRO A 181 10.17 15.47 -3.78
CA PRO A 181 10.63 16.57 -2.92
C PRO A 181 9.48 17.35 -2.26
N LYS A 182 8.25 17.26 -2.79
CA LYS A 182 7.07 17.92 -2.24
C LYS A 182 6.48 17.12 -1.09
N LEU A 183 6.36 15.81 -1.27
CA LEU A 183 5.92 14.89 -0.22
C LEU A 183 7.04 14.57 0.78
N LYS A 184 8.30 14.83 0.42
CA LYS A 184 9.50 14.51 1.20
C LYS A 184 9.57 13.02 1.56
N THR A 185 9.26 12.16 0.60
CA THR A 185 9.23 10.69 0.77
C THR A 185 9.62 9.96 -0.52
N ASN A 186 9.93 8.67 -0.37
CA ASN A 186 10.07 7.76 -1.50
C ASN A 186 8.70 7.41 -2.06
N VAL A 187 8.64 7.22 -3.37
CA VAL A 187 7.46 6.72 -4.08
C VAL A 187 7.80 5.45 -4.84
N SER A 188 6.84 4.56 -5.01
CA SER A 188 7.02 3.32 -5.76
C SER A 188 7.16 3.60 -7.27
N ASP A 189 7.68 2.64 -8.02
CA ASP A 189 7.79 2.77 -9.47
C ASP A 189 6.43 2.90 -10.16
N ASP A 190 5.39 2.29 -9.58
CA ASP A 190 4.01 2.36 -10.08
C ASP A 190 3.35 3.74 -9.87
N GLU A 191 3.87 4.53 -8.94
CA GLU A 191 3.39 5.89 -8.64
C GLU A 191 4.11 6.96 -9.46
N VAL A 192 5.12 6.57 -10.27
CA VAL A 192 5.91 7.48 -11.10
C VAL A 192 5.31 7.62 -12.49
N GLU A 193 4.81 8.80 -12.81
CA GLU A 193 4.40 9.14 -14.17
C GLU A 193 5.62 9.56 -15.01
N ARG A 194 5.89 8.81 -16.07
CA ARG A 194 6.96 9.14 -17.02
C ARG A 194 6.46 10.14 -18.06
N LYS A 195 7.13 11.27 -18.17
CA LYS A 195 6.82 12.31 -19.14
C LYS A 195 8.02 12.55 -20.07
N GLU A 196 7.79 12.43 -21.37
CA GLU A 196 8.80 12.79 -22.35
C GLU A 196 9.01 14.31 -22.35
N THR A 197 10.26 14.73 -22.19
CA THR A 197 10.65 16.13 -22.25
C THR A 197 11.85 16.31 -23.18
N ARG A 198 11.89 17.45 -23.90
CA ARG A 198 13.08 17.83 -24.65
C ARG A 198 14.06 18.49 -23.71
N SER A 199 15.25 17.94 -23.60
CA SER A 199 16.35 18.51 -22.82
C SER A 199 17.60 18.64 -23.67
N PRO A 200 18.46 19.64 -23.44
CA PRO A 200 19.75 19.72 -24.12
C PRO A 200 20.62 18.54 -23.70
N PHE A 201 21.39 18.03 -24.67
CA PHE A 201 22.36 16.98 -24.44
C PHE A 201 23.75 17.61 -24.36
N TYR A 202 24.43 17.43 -23.24
CA TYR A 202 25.74 18.03 -22.96
C TYR A 202 26.83 17.00 -23.16
N THR A 203 27.93 17.38 -23.82
CA THR A 203 29.10 16.52 -23.98
C THR A 203 30.27 17.14 -23.24
N PHE A 204 30.93 16.34 -22.41
CA PHE A 204 32.10 16.73 -21.63
C PHE A 204 33.31 15.88 -21.99
N GLN A 205 34.49 16.51 -21.95
CA GLN A 205 35.77 15.82 -22.12
C GLN A 205 36.26 15.34 -20.75
N TYR A 206 36.45 14.02 -20.58
CA TYR A 206 36.99 13.38 -19.39
C TYR A 206 38.31 12.65 -19.74
N GLY A 207 39.44 13.37 -19.68
CA GLY A 207 40.69 12.83 -20.19
C GLY A 207 40.57 12.47 -21.68
N PRO A 208 40.82 11.21 -22.06
CA PRO A 208 40.69 10.77 -23.46
C PRO A 208 39.22 10.49 -23.86
N PHE A 209 38.27 10.49 -22.93
CA PHE A 209 36.88 10.10 -23.18
C PHE A 209 35.95 11.30 -23.38
N GLN A 210 34.94 11.12 -24.23
CA GLN A 210 33.81 12.03 -24.34
C GLN A 210 32.60 11.39 -23.68
N ILE A 211 31.97 12.11 -22.75
CA ILE A 211 30.82 11.66 -21.99
C ILE A 211 29.64 12.56 -22.25
N GLY A 212 28.53 12.00 -22.67
CA GLY A 212 27.28 12.71 -22.90
C GLY A 212 26.29 12.53 -21.78
N THR A 213 25.59 13.61 -21.40
CA THR A 213 24.53 13.58 -20.39
C THR A 213 23.48 14.65 -20.65
N VAL A 214 22.24 14.37 -20.26
CA VAL A 214 21.16 15.38 -20.19
C VAL A 214 21.12 16.07 -18.82
N ARG A 215 21.92 15.61 -17.86
CA ARG A 215 21.95 16.10 -16.48
C ARG A 215 23.37 16.53 -16.08
N PRO A 216 23.82 17.68 -16.58
CA PRO A 216 25.20 18.15 -16.33
C PRO A 216 25.50 18.44 -14.86
N GLU A 217 24.46 18.68 -14.04
CA GLU A 217 24.57 18.89 -12.61
C GLU A 217 25.08 17.68 -11.84
N THR A 218 24.92 16.46 -12.38
CA THR A 218 25.41 15.23 -11.73
C THR A 218 26.91 15.06 -11.83
N LYS A 219 27.57 15.79 -12.75
CA LYS A 219 29.02 15.72 -13.00
C LYS A 219 29.88 15.89 -11.75
N PHE A 220 29.45 16.72 -10.80
CA PHE A 220 30.19 16.94 -9.56
C PHE A 220 30.24 15.69 -8.64
N GLY A 221 29.36 14.72 -8.87
CA GLY A 221 29.34 13.45 -8.18
C GLY A 221 30.08 12.32 -8.87
N ASP A 222 30.57 12.53 -10.10
CA ASP A 222 31.22 11.51 -10.90
C ASP A 222 32.57 11.09 -10.26
N LYS A 223 32.71 9.79 -10.04
CA LYS A 223 33.96 9.20 -9.49
C LYS A 223 34.62 8.23 -10.45
N TYR A 224 33.88 7.73 -11.42
CA TYR A 224 34.33 6.67 -12.32
C TYR A 224 33.83 6.92 -13.73
N VAL A 225 34.62 6.47 -14.70
CA VAL A 225 34.21 6.29 -16.10
C VAL A 225 34.15 4.79 -16.36
N VAL A 226 33.00 4.32 -16.81
CA VAL A 226 32.76 2.89 -17.06
C VAL A 226 32.58 2.66 -18.56
N MET A 227 33.15 1.61 -19.12
CA MET A 227 33.03 1.24 -20.52
C MET A 227 32.79 -0.27 -20.65
N HIS A 228 32.14 -0.66 -21.73
CA HIS A 228 31.99 -2.07 -22.03
C HIS A 228 33.37 -2.70 -22.43
N PRO A 229 33.74 -3.85 -21.91
CA PRO A 229 35.06 -4.45 -22.20
C PRO A 229 35.29 -4.81 -23.68
N GLU A 230 34.23 -5.01 -24.45
CA GLU A 230 34.28 -5.31 -25.88
C GLU A 230 34.03 -4.11 -26.78
N ASP A 231 33.95 -2.89 -26.23
CA ASP A 231 33.74 -1.65 -27.01
C ASP A 231 35.05 -1.31 -27.73
N GLU A 232 35.07 -1.49 -29.08
CA GLU A 232 36.23 -1.28 -29.93
C GLU A 232 36.85 0.11 -29.81
N ARG A 233 36.06 1.10 -29.45
CA ARG A 233 36.54 2.51 -29.26
C ARG A 233 37.48 2.65 -28.08
N TYR A 234 37.47 1.72 -27.14
CA TYR A 234 38.17 1.81 -25.86
C TYR A 234 39.05 0.59 -25.52
N LEU A 235 39.27 -0.28 -26.48
CA LEU A 235 40.11 -1.49 -26.27
C LEU A 235 41.52 -1.16 -25.78
N ASP A 236 42.09 -0.05 -26.24
CA ASP A 236 43.42 0.43 -25.85
C ASP A 236 43.54 0.82 -24.38
N TYR A 237 42.38 1.02 -23.71
CA TYR A 237 42.32 1.40 -22.30
C TYR A 237 42.01 0.26 -21.35
N GLN A 238 41.81 -0.96 -21.86
CA GLN A 238 41.46 -2.14 -21.06
C GLN A 238 42.47 -2.56 -19.99
N PRO A 239 43.79 -2.45 -20.20
CA PRO A 239 44.74 -2.90 -19.20
C PRO A 239 44.98 -1.88 -18.07
N VAL A 240 44.34 -0.75 -18.05
CA VAL A 240 44.50 0.22 -16.97
C VAL A 240 43.62 -0.20 -15.79
N SER A 241 44.18 -1.05 -14.92
CA SER A 241 43.57 -1.42 -13.64
C SER A 241 43.50 -0.21 -12.74
N TYR A 242 42.37 0.51 -12.78
CA TYR A 242 42.04 1.47 -11.73
C TYR A 242 41.53 0.66 -10.54
N THR A 243 42.33 0.54 -9.50
CA THR A 243 42.14 -0.30 -8.30
C THR A 243 40.93 0.04 -7.43
N HIS A 244 39.99 0.88 -7.89
CA HIS A 244 38.84 1.34 -7.12
C HIS A 244 37.51 1.36 -7.90
N LEU A 245 37.40 0.62 -9.01
CA LEU A 245 36.15 0.49 -9.73
C LEU A 245 35.31 -0.67 -9.18
N ARG A 246 34.59 -0.48 -8.10
CA ARG A 246 33.34 -1.22 -7.89
C ARG A 246 32.27 -0.53 -8.73
N ALA A 247 32.03 -1.04 -9.92
CA ALA A 247 30.94 -0.63 -10.76
C ALA A 247 29.63 -0.92 -10.02
N HIS A 248 28.87 0.13 -9.68
CA HIS A 248 27.46 -0.03 -9.49
C HIS A 248 26.85 -0.16 -10.88
N GLU A 249 26.43 -1.37 -11.25
CA GLU A 249 25.69 -1.62 -12.48
C GLU A 249 24.37 -0.84 -12.42
N THR A 250 24.33 0.32 -13.06
CA THR A 250 23.06 0.89 -13.50
C THR A 250 22.68 0.17 -14.78
N ARG A 251 21.81 -0.85 -14.69
CA ARG A 251 21.15 -1.38 -15.87
C ARG A 251 20.25 -0.25 -16.40
N GLY A 252 20.73 0.46 -17.41
CA GLY A 252 19.89 1.23 -18.27
C GLY A 252 19.20 0.29 -19.26
N ASN A 253 17.89 0.29 -19.25
CA ASN A 253 17.08 -0.15 -20.38
C ASN A 253 16.93 1.03 -21.34
#